data_4e57abdf41374c6266709f616eac498d
#
_entry.id   4e57abdf41374c6266709f616eac498d
#
_cell.length_a   1.000
_cell.length_b   1.000
_cell.length_c   1.000
_cell.angle_alpha   90.00
_cell.angle_beta   90.00
_cell.angle_gamma   90.00
#
_symmetry.space_group_name_H-M   'P 1'
#
loop_
_entity.id
_entity.type
_entity.pdbx_description
1 polymer ?
#
loop_
_entity_poly.entity_id
_entity_poly.type
_entity_poly.pdbx_seq_one_letter_code
_entity_poly.pdbx_strand_id
1 'polypeptide(L)'
;MANEYYQMGWTLGEQYEEEYYYTREENKYFIKKNATPIIATLSAEKIVPKLKWTRRLSNGDVIIAQDFQNGRNLSSKEMIDKRIPKILKKVHNSIKLKKMMINQGFKKETSKSSLDNLKKILSKELLENRDISLAIEYLERNRPKDDILAPCHADLHKDNWLLSDSNKLFLVDWEQAILGDPAIDISFVLYLYIPQENWDIWLKEYGIVPTLSYKLKLKWYMLFQSLVMVVWYNKKQQLSKMNKWLVFIDKIFTKYI
;
A
#
# COMPACT_ATOMS: atom_id res chain seq x y z
N MET A 1 -23.88 -7.77 16.94
CA MET A 1 -23.55 -7.32 15.55
C MET A 1 -24.48 -7.93 14.51
N ALA A 2 -24.60 -9.25 14.38
CA ALA A 2 -25.54 -9.85 13.40
C ALA A 2 -26.97 -9.31 13.49
N ASN A 3 -27.46 -9.01 14.70
CA ASN A 3 -28.82 -8.59 14.95
C ASN A 3 -29.18 -7.18 14.38
N GLU A 4 -28.23 -6.23 14.33
CA GLU A 4 -28.48 -4.89 13.79
C GLU A 4 -28.58 -4.88 12.25
N TYR A 5 -27.86 -5.78 11.60
CA TYR A 5 -27.90 -5.90 10.14
C TYR A 5 -29.22 -6.56 9.68
N TYR A 6 -29.70 -7.57 10.42
CA TYR A 6 -31.01 -8.17 10.15
C TYR A 6 -32.17 -7.18 10.27
N GLN A 7 -32.10 -6.25 11.23
CA GLN A 7 -33.10 -5.18 11.36
C GLN A 7 -33.12 -4.21 10.18
N MET A 8 -32.03 -4.16 9.39
CA MET A 8 -31.94 -3.35 8.17
C MET A 8 -32.39 -4.11 6.91
N GLY A 9 -32.84 -5.35 7.02
CA GLY A 9 -33.27 -6.19 5.90
C GLY A 9 -32.12 -6.70 5.04
N TRP A 10 -30.96 -6.96 5.66
CA TRP A 10 -29.75 -7.46 5.01
C TRP A 10 -29.52 -8.93 5.37
N THR A 11 -29.13 -9.74 4.40
CA THR A 11 -28.66 -11.10 4.61
C THR A 11 -27.14 -11.15 4.58
N LEU A 12 -26.54 -11.86 5.53
CA LEU A 12 -25.10 -12.06 5.61
C LEU A 12 -24.65 -12.92 4.44
N GLY A 13 -23.69 -12.40 3.66
CA GLY A 13 -22.93 -13.19 2.69
C GLY A 13 -21.73 -13.89 3.34
N GLU A 14 -20.75 -14.25 2.54
CA GLU A 14 -19.49 -14.81 3.04
C GLU A 14 -18.70 -13.78 3.83
N GLN A 15 -18.15 -14.21 4.97
CA GLN A 15 -17.27 -13.40 5.80
C GLN A 15 -15.82 -13.61 5.33
N TYR A 16 -15.13 -12.50 5.02
CA TYR A 16 -13.70 -12.49 4.76
C TYR A 16 -13.04 -11.62 5.84
N GLU A 17 -12.38 -12.25 6.82
CA GLU A 17 -11.77 -11.60 8.00
C GLU A 17 -12.75 -10.67 8.73
N GLU A 18 -12.54 -9.34 8.68
CA GLU A 18 -13.46 -8.33 9.26
C GLU A 18 -14.39 -7.70 8.21
N GLU A 19 -14.42 -8.21 6.99
CA GLU A 19 -15.17 -7.70 5.87
C GLU A 19 -16.36 -8.59 5.57
N TYR A 20 -17.53 -7.97 5.30
CA TYR A 20 -18.79 -8.69 5.15
C TYR A 20 -19.48 -8.32 3.84
N TYR A 21 -20.04 -9.33 3.17
CA TYR A 21 -20.95 -9.14 2.05
C TYR A 21 -22.39 -9.17 2.54
N TYR A 22 -23.16 -8.19 2.10
CA TYR A 22 -24.58 -8.17 2.35
C TYR A 22 -25.33 -8.03 1.04
N THR A 23 -26.43 -8.78 0.92
CA THR A 23 -27.38 -8.64 -0.18
C THR A 23 -28.65 -8.04 0.35
N ARG A 24 -29.14 -7.00 -0.32
CA ARG A 24 -30.51 -6.52 -0.17
C ARG A 24 -31.17 -6.67 -1.52
N GLU A 25 -32.14 -7.59 -1.61
CA GLU A 25 -32.82 -7.93 -2.86
C GLU A 25 -31.81 -8.37 -3.94
N GLU A 26 -31.72 -7.64 -5.08
CA GLU A 26 -30.79 -7.94 -6.17
C GLU A 26 -29.42 -7.23 -6.06
N ASN A 27 -29.26 -6.32 -5.09
CA ASN A 27 -28.03 -5.54 -4.96
C ASN A 27 -27.04 -6.17 -3.97
N LYS A 28 -25.81 -6.43 -4.43
CA LYS A 28 -24.70 -6.88 -3.59
C LYS A 28 -23.84 -5.70 -3.19
N TYR A 29 -23.47 -5.63 -1.92
CA TYR A 29 -22.59 -4.61 -1.38
C TYR A 29 -21.43 -5.25 -0.63
N PHE A 30 -20.26 -4.63 -0.75
CA PHE A 30 -19.12 -4.90 0.11
C PHE A 30 -19.21 -3.95 1.32
N ILE A 31 -19.30 -4.50 2.52
CA ILE A 31 -19.45 -3.70 3.75
C ILE A 31 -18.19 -3.84 4.59
N LYS A 32 -17.62 -2.70 4.97
CA LYS A 32 -16.47 -2.62 5.87
C LYS A 32 -16.81 -1.76 7.09
N LYS A 33 -16.42 -2.26 8.27
CA LYS A 33 -16.57 -1.54 9.53
C LYS A 33 -15.33 -0.69 9.80
N ASN A 34 -15.53 0.53 10.28
CA ASN A 34 -14.47 1.47 10.64
C ASN A 34 -13.40 1.67 9.56
N ALA A 35 -13.82 1.60 8.28
CA ALA A 35 -12.92 1.85 7.16
C ALA A 35 -12.32 3.26 7.23
N THR A 36 -11.16 3.40 6.64
CA THR A 36 -10.45 4.69 6.59
C THR A 36 -11.33 5.83 6.05
N PRO A 37 -11.30 7.02 6.65
CA PRO A 37 -12.17 8.15 6.26
C PRO A 37 -11.99 8.62 4.82
N ILE A 38 -10.88 8.26 4.16
CA ILE A 38 -10.55 8.70 2.80
C ILE A 38 -11.30 7.93 1.70
N ILE A 39 -12.03 6.86 2.04
CA ILE A 39 -12.75 6.00 1.05
C ILE A 39 -13.71 6.82 0.19
N ALA A 40 -14.40 7.82 0.74
CA ALA A 40 -15.29 8.67 -0.03
C ALA A 40 -14.55 9.44 -1.14
N THR A 41 -13.38 9.98 -0.84
CA THR A 41 -12.54 10.69 -1.81
C THR A 41 -11.99 9.73 -2.86
N LEU A 42 -11.49 8.56 -2.44
CA LEU A 42 -10.97 7.52 -3.33
C LEU A 42 -12.05 7.01 -4.28
N SER A 43 -13.29 6.83 -3.78
CA SER A 43 -14.45 6.43 -4.58
C SER A 43 -14.84 7.51 -5.60
N ALA A 44 -14.89 8.79 -5.20
CA ALA A 44 -15.14 9.90 -6.10
C ALA A 44 -14.11 9.99 -7.23
N GLU A 45 -12.86 9.62 -6.93
CA GLU A 45 -11.77 9.53 -7.90
C GLU A 45 -11.70 8.20 -8.66
N LYS A 46 -12.62 7.28 -8.43
CA LYS A 46 -12.70 5.97 -9.09
C LYS A 46 -11.45 5.10 -8.87
N ILE A 47 -10.80 5.25 -7.71
CA ILE A 47 -9.65 4.44 -7.32
C ILE A 47 -10.10 3.16 -6.63
N VAL A 48 -11.15 3.25 -5.82
CA VAL A 48 -11.83 2.11 -5.19
C VAL A 48 -13.24 1.92 -5.77
N PRO A 49 -13.92 0.78 -5.55
CA PRO A 49 -15.32 0.60 -5.90
C PRO A 49 -16.21 1.71 -5.35
N LYS A 50 -17.31 2.00 -6.05
CA LYS A 50 -18.17 3.14 -5.73
C LYS A 50 -18.76 3.02 -4.32
N LEU A 51 -18.51 4.03 -3.47
CA LEU A 51 -19.17 4.19 -2.18
C LEU A 51 -20.66 4.49 -2.42
N LYS A 52 -21.53 3.72 -1.78
CA LYS A 52 -22.99 3.89 -1.87
C LYS A 52 -23.53 4.70 -0.70
N TRP A 53 -23.13 4.30 0.51
CA TRP A 53 -23.56 4.97 1.72
C TRP A 53 -22.59 4.72 2.87
N THR A 54 -22.70 5.55 3.89
CA THR A 54 -22.01 5.45 5.17
C THR A 54 -23.03 5.58 6.28
N ARG A 55 -22.93 4.78 7.33
CA ARG A 55 -23.84 4.81 8.48
C ARG A 55 -23.07 4.66 9.78
N ARG A 56 -23.44 5.45 10.79
CA ARG A 56 -22.99 5.27 12.17
C ARG A 56 -23.93 4.32 12.88
N LEU A 57 -23.39 3.34 13.58
CA LEU A 57 -24.14 2.40 14.44
C LEU A 57 -24.38 2.98 15.82
N SER A 58 -25.29 2.37 16.59
CA SER A 58 -25.61 2.77 17.97
C SER A 58 -24.41 2.69 18.93
N ASN A 59 -23.49 1.76 18.69
CA ASN A 59 -22.27 1.60 19.48
C ASN A 59 -21.15 2.60 19.09
N GLY A 60 -21.41 3.52 18.14
CA GLY A 60 -20.46 4.53 17.66
C GLY A 60 -19.63 4.10 16.46
N ASP A 61 -19.60 2.83 16.08
CA ASP A 61 -18.89 2.36 14.90
C ASP A 61 -19.47 2.97 13.61
N VAL A 62 -18.61 3.09 12.61
CA VAL A 62 -18.99 3.55 11.28
C VAL A 62 -18.87 2.38 10.31
N ILE A 63 -19.95 2.12 9.57
CA ILE A 63 -19.94 1.17 8.46
C ILE A 63 -20.06 1.91 7.13
N ILE A 64 -19.36 1.40 6.13
CA ILE A 64 -19.46 1.84 4.75
C ILE A 64 -19.97 0.70 3.88
N ALA A 65 -20.69 1.05 2.81
CA ALA A 65 -21.05 0.10 1.78
C ALA A 65 -20.55 0.58 0.43
N GLN A 66 -19.82 -0.28 -0.26
CA GLN A 66 -19.36 -0.06 -1.63
C GLN A 66 -20.05 -1.02 -2.59
N ASP A 67 -20.14 -0.66 -3.87
CA ASP A 67 -20.61 -1.58 -4.92
C ASP A 67 -19.74 -2.84 -4.88
N PHE A 68 -20.36 -3.99 -4.72
CA PHE A 68 -19.65 -5.26 -4.83
C PHE A 68 -19.14 -5.44 -6.27
N GLN A 69 -17.91 -5.83 -6.39
CA GLN A 69 -17.28 -6.11 -7.68
C GLN A 69 -16.96 -7.59 -7.75
N ASN A 70 -17.65 -8.31 -8.64
CA ASN A 70 -17.17 -9.63 -9.04
C ASN A 70 -15.80 -9.45 -9.73
N GLY A 71 -14.85 -10.31 -9.38
CA GLY A 71 -13.50 -10.18 -9.91
C GLY A 71 -12.49 -10.98 -9.07
N ARG A 72 -11.23 -10.69 -9.26
CA ARG A 72 -10.11 -11.34 -8.58
C ARG A 72 -8.96 -10.37 -8.35
N ASN A 73 -8.07 -10.74 -7.47
CA ASN A 73 -6.82 -10.01 -7.29
C ASN A 73 -5.86 -10.28 -8.46
N LEU A 74 -4.92 -9.37 -8.68
CA LEU A 74 -3.88 -9.55 -9.69
C LEU A 74 -2.91 -10.66 -9.28
N SER A 75 -2.43 -11.42 -10.26
CA SER A 75 -1.24 -12.25 -10.10
C SER A 75 0.02 -11.38 -10.18
N SER A 76 1.16 -11.89 -9.68
CA SER A 76 2.45 -11.18 -9.78
C SER A 76 2.84 -10.83 -11.21
N LYS A 77 2.46 -11.64 -12.20
CA LYS A 77 2.74 -11.37 -13.61
C LYS A 77 1.89 -10.24 -14.18
N GLU A 78 0.71 -10.03 -13.64
CA GLU A 78 -0.21 -8.96 -14.08
C GLU A 78 0.13 -7.60 -13.47
N MET A 79 1.02 -7.54 -12.48
CA MET A 79 1.49 -6.26 -11.93
C MET A 79 2.26 -5.38 -12.93
N ILE A 80 2.52 -5.87 -14.13
CA ILE A 80 3.04 -5.09 -15.28
C ILE A 80 1.94 -4.27 -16.00
N ASP A 81 0.69 -4.38 -15.59
CA ASP A 81 -0.44 -3.67 -16.21
C ASP A 81 -0.20 -2.15 -16.25
N LYS A 82 -0.30 -1.57 -17.44
CA LYS A 82 -0.08 -0.15 -17.68
C LYS A 82 -1.06 0.78 -16.96
N ARG A 83 -2.13 0.25 -16.38
CA ARG A 83 -3.07 1.00 -15.54
C ARG A 83 -2.48 1.31 -14.17
N ILE A 84 -1.61 0.46 -13.64
CA ILE A 84 -1.00 0.62 -12.31
C ILE A 84 -0.25 1.96 -12.18
N PRO A 85 0.75 2.29 -13.03
CA PRO A 85 1.43 3.58 -12.94
C PRO A 85 0.48 4.77 -13.08
N LYS A 86 -0.58 4.66 -13.88
CA LYS A 86 -1.58 5.73 -14.07
C LYS A 86 -2.44 5.93 -12.83
N ILE A 87 -2.87 4.84 -12.16
CA ILE A 87 -3.62 4.91 -10.91
C ILE A 87 -2.74 5.50 -9.81
N LEU A 88 -1.50 5.04 -9.65
CA LEU A 88 -0.57 5.59 -8.67
C LEU A 88 -0.27 7.07 -8.91
N LYS A 89 -0.03 7.48 -10.17
CA LYS A 89 0.12 8.89 -10.52
C LYS A 89 -1.09 9.73 -10.08
N LYS A 90 -2.29 9.22 -10.29
CA LYS A 90 -3.52 9.89 -9.91
C LYS A 90 -3.64 10.03 -8.39
N VAL A 91 -3.35 8.96 -7.64
CA VAL A 91 -3.32 8.96 -6.17
C VAL A 91 -2.33 10.00 -5.66
N HIS A 92 -1.07 9.89 -6.06
CA HIS A 92 0.01 10.73 -5.57
C HIS A 92 -0.16 12.22 -5.89
N ASN A 93 -0.87 12.56 -6.98
CA ASN A 93 -1.15 13.94 -7.37
C ASN A 93 -2.54 14.44 -6.92
N SER A 94 -3.33 13.64 -6.22
CA SER A 94 -4.66 14.05 -5.78
C SER A 94 -4.58 15.10 -4.66
N ILE A 95 -4.86 16.35 -5.01
CA ILE A 95 -4.93 17.47 -4.04
C ILE A 95 -6.08 17.24 -3.06
N LYS A 96 -7.20 16.68 -3.51
CA LYS A 96 -8.37 16.40 -2.67
C LYS A 96 -8.04 15.34 -1.62
N LEU A 97 -7.42 14.23 -2.05
CA LEU A 97 -7.02 13.15 -1.16
C LEU A 97 -5.98 13.65 -0.16
N LYS A 98 -4.96 14.40 -0.61
CA LYS A 98 -3.94 14.99 0.27
C LYS A 98 -4.56 15.88 1.35
N LYS A 99 -5.47 16.79 0.98
CA LYS A 99 -6.17 17.66 1.94
C LYS A 99 -6.99 16.84 2.94
N MET A 100 -7.72 15.82 2.47
CA MET A 100 -8.49 14.94 3.35
C MET A 100 -7.58 14.22 4.35
N MET A 101 -6.48 13.62 3.89
CA MET A 101 -5.53 12.93 4.76
C MET A 101 -4.90 13.86 5.80
N ILE A 102 -4.55 15.10 5.42
CA ILE A 102 -4.05 16.11 6.38
C ILE A 102 -5.11 16.41 7.44
N ASN A 103 -6.35 16.67 7.04
CA ASN A 103 -7.45 17.02 7.94
C ASN A 103 -7.82 15.87 8.90
N GLN A 104 -7.62 14.63 8.46
CA GLN A 104 -7.89 13.43 9.27
C GLN A 104 -6.68 12.99 10.11
N GLY A 105 -5.59 13.74 10.09
CA GLY A 105 -4.41 13.47 10.92
C GLY A 105 -3.59 12.26 10.47
N PHE A 106 -3.62 11.91 9.18
CA PHE A 106 -2.81 10.81 8.66
C PHE A 106 -1.32 11.04 8.94
N LYS A 107 -0.63 9.94 9.22
CA LYS A 107 0.81 9.95 9.53
C LYS A 107 1.60 10.58 8.38
N LYS A 108 2.48 11.52 8.73
CA LYS A 108 3.47 12.06 7.81
C LYS A 108 4.78 11.28 7.99
N GLU A 109 5.22 10.65 6.90
CA GLU A 109 6.47 9.89 6.84
C GLU A 109 7.47 10.60 5.94
N THR A 110 8.58 10.99 6.53
CA THR A 110 9.76 11.50 5.83
C THR A 110 10.85 10.44 5.84
N SER A 111 11.82 10.52 4.94
CA SER A 111 12.97 9.61 4.95
C SER A 111 13.70 9.63 6.30
N LYS A 112 13.75 10.80 6.95
CA LYS A 112 14.35 10.95 8.29
C LYS A 112 13.53 10.23 9.34
N SER A 113 12.22 10.54 9.45
CA SER A 113 11.35 9.91 10.48
C SER A 113 11.28 8.39 10.30
N SER A 114 11.23 7.93 9.05
CA SER A 114 11.22 6.50 8.72
C SER A 114 12.49 5.79 9.20
N LEU A 115 13.66 6.35 8.91
CA LEU A 115 14.94 5.79 9.35
C LEU A 115 15.09 5.83 10.88
N ASP A 116 14.76 6.96 11.51
CA ASP A 116 14.82 7.11 12.97
C ASP A 116 13.92 6.09 13.68
N ASN A 117 12.71 5.85 13.14
CA ASN A 117 11.78 4.86 13.69
C ASN A 117 12.27 3.42 13.46
N LEU A 118 12.82 3.11 12.28
CA LEU A 118 13.40 1.81 11.99
C LEU A 118 14.53 1.48 12.98
N LYS A 119 15.43 2.42 13.23
CA LYS A 119 16.57 2.24 14.16
C LYS A 119 16.12 1.96 15.59
N LYS A 120 14.99 2.50 16.04
CA LYS A 120 14.43 2.24 17.38
C LYS A 120 13.89 0.82 17.55
N ILE A 121 13.45 0.19 16.47
CA ILE A 121 12.81 -1.14 16.51
C ILE A 121 13.78 -2.28 16.14
N LEU A 122 14.96 -1.96 15.61
CA LEU A 122 16.00 -2.94 15.33
C LEU A 122 16.64 -3.44 16.63
N SER A 123 16.65 -4.75 16.82
CA SER A 123 17.35 -5.37 17.96
C SER A 123 18.86 -5.44 17.69
N LYS A 124 19.66 -5.58 18.76
CA LYS A 124 21.11 -5.75 18.65
C LYS A 124 21.47 -6.99 17.83
N GLU A 125 20.76 -8.10 18.04
CA GLU A 125 20.94 -9.36 17.28
C GLU A 125 20.75 -9.16 15.77
N LEU A 126 19.72 -8.38 15.36
CA LEU A 126 19.54 -8.08 13.94
C LEU A 126 20.68 -7.25 13.38
N LEU A 127 21.24 -6.33 14.15
CA LEU A 127 22.39 -5.50 13.75
C LEU A 127 23.70 -6.28 13.63
N GLU A 128 23.83 -7.47 14.22
CA GLU A 128 24.95 -8.39 14.01
C GLU A 128 24.96 -9.01 12.61
N ASN A 129 23.79 -9.03 11.95
CA ASN A 129 23.71 -9.50 10.58
C ASN A 129 24.34 -8.45 9.63
N ARG A 130 25.34 -8.92 8.83
CA ARG A 130 26.12 -8.08 7.92
C ARG A 130 25.25 -7.31 6.91
N ASP A 131 24.24 -7.96 6.32
CA ASP A 131 23.42 -7.36 5.26
C ASP A 131 22.52 -6.27 5.84
N ILE A 132 22.02 -6.46 7.06
CA ILE A 132 21.25 -5.45 7.79
C ILE A 132 22.14 -4.24 8.12
N SER A 133 23.34 -4.46 8.67
CA SER A 133 24.28 -3.39 9.01
C SER A 133 24.68 -2.58 7.78
N LEU A 134 24.99 -3.23 6.66
CA LEU A 134 25.29 -2.57 5.39
C LEU A 134 24.09 -1.78 4.85
N ALA A 135 22.88 -2.32 4.98
CA ALA A 135 21.68 -1.63 4.55
C ALA A 135 21.42 -0.37 5.40
N ILE A 136 21.58 -0.43 6.72
CA ILE A 136 21.46 0.74 7.61
C ILE A 136 22.49 1.80 7.26
N GLU A 137 23.76 1.40 7.10
CA GLU A 137 24.83 2.33 6.71
C GLU A 137 24.51 3.03 5.37
N TYR A 138 24.02 2.26 4.39
CA TYR A 138 23.58 2.83 3.10
C TYR A 138 22.45 3.85 3.28
N LEU A 139 21.44 3.51 4.10
CA LEU A 139 20.31 4.39 4.36
C LEU A 139 20.72 5.69 5.05
N GLU A 140 21.68 5.65 5.96
CA GLU A 140 22.21 6.83 6.63
C GLU A 140 22.96 7.76 5.68
N ARG A 141 23.86 7.19 4.86
CA ARG A 141 24.70 7.95 3.94
C ARG A 141 23.98 8.51 2.72
N ASN A 142 22.92 7.83 2.28
CA ASN A 142 22.26 8.14 1.02
C ASN A 142 20.81 8.60 1.22
N ARG A 143 20.49 9.17 2.38
CA ARG A 143 19.13 9.61 2.70
C ARG A 143 18.63 10.65 1.70
N PRO A 144 17.49 10.39 1.00
CA PRO A 144 16.91 11.35 0.07
C PRO A 144 16.38 12.58 0.82
N LYS A 145 16.27 13.71 0.10
CA LYS A 145 15.62 14.91 0.63
C LYS A 145 14.11 14.67 0.73
N ASP A 146 13.49 15.19 1.79
CA ASP A 146 12.06 15.05 2.08
C ASP A 146 11.27 16.21 1.46
N ASP A 147 11.35 16.37 0.15
CA ASP A 147 10.78 17.52 -0.56
C ASP A 147 9.29 17.35 -0.90
N ILE A 148 8.79 16.11 -0.93
CA ILE A 148 7.45 15.80 -1.41
C ILE A 148 6.71 14.95 -0.38
N LEU A 149 5.53 15.45 0.06
CA LEU A 149 4.55 14.66 0.79
C LEU A 149 3.31 14.51 -0.09
N ALA A 150 3.04 13.30 -0.51
CA ALA A 150 1.88 12.91 -1.31
C ALA A 150 1.07 11.83 -0.59
N PRO A 151 -0.20 11.64 -0.94
CA PRO A 151 -0.93 10.43 -0.54
C PRO A 151 -0.21 9.19 -1.06
N CYS A 152 0.15 8.27 -0.19
CA CYS A 152 0.73 6.98 -0.54
C CYS A 152 -0.11 5.86 0.06
N HIS A 153 -0.20 4.75 -0.66
CA HIS A 153 -0.89 3.56 -0.19
C HIS A 153 -0.07 2.82 0.87
N ALA A 154 1.24 2.75 0.66
CA ALA A 154 2.25 2.13 1.52
C ALA A 154 2.12 0.61 1.72
N ASP A 155 1.23 -0.05 0.98
CA ASP A 155 1.06 -1.51 0.97
C ASP A 155 0.60 -2.01 -0.42
N LEU A 156 1.46 -1.93 -1.43
CA LEU A 156 1.12 -2.24 -2.83
C LEU A 156 1.31 -3.72 -3.20
N HIS A 157 0.91 -4.63 -2.29
CA HIS A 157 0.84 -6.04 -2.63
C HIS A 157 -0.14 -6.31 -3.78
N LYS A 158 0.16 -7.35 -4.59
CA LYS A 158 -0.72 -7.76 -5.71
C LYS A 158 -2.16 -8.04 -5.25
N ASP A 159 -2.33 -8.47 -4.01
CA ASP A 159 -3.64 -8.81 -3.43
C ASP A 159 -4.49 -7.57 -3.12
N ASN A 160 -3.89 -6.37 -3.11
CA ASN A 160 -4.58 -5.09 -2.96
C ASN A 160 -5.04 -4.49 -4.31
N TRP A 161 -4.87 -5.22 -5.40
CA TRP A 161 -5.34 -4.84 -6.73
C TRP A 161 -6.48 -5.75 -7.19
N LEU A 162 -7.69 -5.20 -7.22
CA LEU A 162 -8.90 -5.91 -7.63
C LEU A 162 -9.19 -5.63 -9.11
N LEU A 163 -9.11 -6.68 -9.94
CA LEU A 163 -9.53 -6.66 -11.33
C LEU A 163 -10.97 -7.22 -11.41
N SER A 164 -11.93 -6.35 -11.72
CA SER A 164 -13.33 -6.77 -11.85
C SER A 164 -13.59 -7.52 -13.15
N ASP A 165 -14.66 -8.32 -13.19
CA ASP A 165 -15.13 -9.01 -14.41
C ASP A 165 -15.48 -8.01 -15.53
N SER A 166 -15.82 -6.78 -15.19
CA SER A 166 -16.02 -5.68 -16.14
C SER A 166 -14.70 -5.01 -16.58
N ASN A 167 -13.56 -5.64 -16.32
CA ASN A 167 -12.20 -5.18 -16.65
C ASN A 167 -11.83 -3.80 -16.04
N LYS A 168 -12.40 -3.45 -14.91
CA LYS A 168 -11.95 -2.27 -14.12
C LYS A 168 -10.92 -2.70 -13.11
N LEU A 169 -9.88 -1.89 -12.95
CA LEU A 169 -8.82 -2.11 -11.96
C LEU A 169 -9.01 -1.12 -10.80
N PHE A 170 -9.08 -1.64 -9.59
CA PHE A 170 -9.19 -0.87 -8.35
C PHE A 170 -7.99 -1.15 -7.45
N LEU A 171 -7.59 -0.14 -6.69
CA LEU A 171 -6.61 -0.26 -5.60
C LEU A 171 -7.38 -0.19 -4.28
N VAL A 172 -7.39 -1.30 -3.55
CA VAL A 172 -8.18 -1.49 -2.32
C VAL A 172 -7.26 -1.62 -1.09
N ASP A 173 -7.84 -1.68 0.09
CA ASP A 173 -7.14 -1.83 1.38
C ASP A 173 -6.17 -0.68 1.72
N TRP A 174 -6.76 0.46 2.14
CA TRP A 174 -6.06 1.72 2.41
C TRP A 174 -5.70 1.93 3.89
N GLU A 175 -5.68 0.86 4.69
CA GLU A 175 -5.43 0.95 6.14
C GLU A 175 -4.01 1.44 6.48
N GLN A 176 -3.04 1.14 5.61
CA GLN A 176 -1.64 1.55 5.77
C GLN A 176 -1.31 2.91 5.14
N ALA A 177 -2.32 3.61 4.60
CA ALA A 177 -2.09 4.86 3.87
C ALA A 177 -1.40 5.94 4.71
N ILE A 178 -0.45 6.62 4.10
CA ILE A 178 0.37 7.68 4.72
C ILE A 178 0.50 8.90 3.81
N LEU A 179 0.93 10.01 4.38
CA LEU A 179 1.48 11.13 3.64
C LEU A 179 2.99 10.98 3.58
N GLY A 180 3.52 10.60 2.42
CA GLY A 180 4.94 10.28 2.23
C GLY A 180 5.46 10.58 0.84
N ASP A 181 6.70 10.17 0.59
CA ASP A 181 7.28 10.27 -0.76
C ASP A 181 6.70 9.19 -1.68
N PRO A 182 6.20 9.53 -2.88
CA PRO A 182 5.72 8.55 -3.86
C PRO A 182 6.70 7.40 -4.16
N ALA A 183 7.99 7.61 -3.93
CA ALA A 183 9.00 6.58 -4.10
C ALA A 183 8.78 5.36 -3.18
N ILE A 184 8.03 5.49 -2.08
CA ILE A 184 7.62 4.37 -1.21
C ILE A 184 6.83 3.36 -2.05
N ASP A 185 5.77 3.82 -2.70
CA ASP A 185 4.87 3.01 -3.50
C ASP A 185 5.55 2.51 -4.79
N ILE A 186 6.25 3.41 -5.49
CA ILE A 186 6.92 3.13 -6.77
C ILE A 186 8.02 2.08 -6.59
N SER A 187 8.87 2.21 -5.57
CA SER A 187 9.94 1.24 -5.32
C SER A 187 9.39 -0.16 -5.04
N PHE A 188 8.31 -0.25 -4.27
CA PHE A 188 7.69 -1.54 -3.96
C PHE A 188 7.22 -2.25 -5.23
N VAL A 189 6.50 -1.55 -6.12
CA VAL A 189 6.02 -2.15 -7.37
C VAL A 189 7.17 -2.53 -8.28
N LEU A 190 8.14 -1.64 -8.49
CA LEU A 190 9.25 -1.88 -9.42
C LEU A 190 10.12 -3.05 -8.97
N TYR A 191 10.57 -3.06 -7.73
CA TYR A 191 11.52 -4.07 -7.24
C TYR A 191 10.89 -5.47 -7.09
N LEU A 192 9.59 -5.55 -6.77
CA LEU A 192 8.95 -6.83 -6.51
C LEU A 192 8.30 -7.46 -7.75
N TYR A 193 7.85 -6.64 -8.71
CA TYR A 193 7.00 -7.15 -9.78
C TYR A 193 7.47 -6.81 -11.20
N ILE A 194 8.27 -5.74 -11.38
CA ILE A 194 8.63 -5.28 -12.72
C ILE A 194 10.07 -5.70 -13.04
N PRO A 195 10.32 -6.41 -14.16
CA PRO A 195 11.68 -6.66 -14.65
C PRO A 195 12.45 -5.35 -14.81
N GLN A 196 13.72 -5.34 -14.41
CA GLN A 196 14.54 -4.11 -14.35
C GLN A 196 14.65 -3.39 -15.70
N GLU A 197 14.71 -4.14 -16.78
CA GLU A 197 14.73 -3.62 -18.16
C GLU A 197 13.47 -2.83 -18.52
N ASN A 198 12.36 -3.03 -17.81
CA ASN A 198 11.10 -2.33 -18.04
C ASN A 198 10.89 -1.12 -17.11
N TRP A 199 11.80 -0.86 -16.17
CA TRP A 199 11.64 0.23 -15.20
C TRP A 199 11.53 1.60 -15.84
N ASP A 200 12.38 1.89 -16.84
CA ASP A 200 12.38 3.19 -17.52
C ASP A 200 11.08 3.44 -18.28
N ILE A 201 10.49 2.39 -18.87
CA ILE A 201 9.20 2.47 -19.55
C ILE A 201 8.10 2.72 -18.52
N TRP A 202 8.11 1.97 -17.42
CA TRP A 202 7.13 2.10 -16.34
C TRP A 202 7.17 3.49 -15.70
N LEU A 203 8.36 4.02 -15.41
CA LEU A 203 8.56 5.37 -14.85
C LEU A 203 8.07 6.46 -15.79
N LYS A 204 8.28 6.32 -17.09
CA LYS A 204 7.75 7.24 -18.11
C LYS A 204 6.22 7.21 -18.16
N GLU A 205 5.61 6.03 -18.08
CA GLU A 205 4.13 5.89 -18.00
C GLU A 205 3.57 6.55 -16.72
N TYR A 206 4.28 6.44 -15.61
CA TYR A 206 3.97 7.17 -14.38
C TYR A 206 4.15 8.68 -14.55
N GLY A 207 5.06 9.13 -15.41
CA GLY A 207 5.36 10.53 -15.71
C GLY A 207 6.62 11.08 -15.05
N ILE A 208 7.57 10.21 -14.74
CA ILE A 208 8.88 10.56 -14.19
C ILE A 208 9.97 10.26 -15.22
N VAL A 209 10.93 11.18 -15.33
CA VAL A 209 12.18 10.92 -16.07
C VAL A 209 13.06 10.00 -15.23
N PRO A 210 13.49 8.83 -15.74
CA PRO A 210 14.24 7.84 -14.97
C PRO A 210 15.71 8.21 -14.81
N THR A 211 16.01 9.25 -14.03
CA THR A 211 17.38 9.67 -13.72
C THR A 211 18.05 8.71 -12.75
N LEU A 212 19.40 8.68 -12.77
CA LEU A 212 20.18 7.90 -11.79
C LEU A 212 19.83 8.32 -10.35
N SER A 213 19.72 9.63 -10.09
CA SER A 213 19.34 10.14 -8.76
C SER A 213 17.99 9.60 -8.31
N TYR A 214 17.01 9.51 -9.20
CA TYR A 214 15.70 8.96 -8.85
C TYR A 214 15.77 7.45 -8.61
N LYS A 215 16.55 6.70 -9.41
CA LYS A 215 16.78 5.27 -9.18
C LYS A 215 17.46 4.99 -7.84
N LEU A 216 18.44 5.82 -7.43
CA LEU A 216 19.05 5.73 -6.10
C LEU A 216 18.05 6.01 -4.96
N LYS A 217 17.13 6.97 -5.17
CA LYS A 217 16.02 7.21 -4.23
C LYS A 217 15.10 6.00 -4.12
N LEU A 218 14.74 5.35 -5.22
CA LEU A 218 13.95 4.11 -5.21
C LEU A 218 14.69 2.98 -4.47
N LYS A 219 16.00 2.85 -4.68
CA LYS A 219 16.85 1.87 -3.96
C LYS A 219 16.79 2.11 -2.46
N TRP A 220 16.89 3.36 -2.02
CA TRP A 220 16.79 3.73 -0.61
C TRP A 220 15.47 3.27 0.01
N TYR A 221 14.34 3.61 -0.62
CA TYR A 221 13.01 3.25 -0.10
C TYR A 221 12.79 1.73 -0.10
N MET A 222 13.30 1.01 -1.11
CA MET A 222 13.15 -0.44 -1.14
C MET A 222 14.00 -1.13 -0.05
N LEU A 223 15.23 -0.67 0.18
CA LEU A 223 16.04 -1.17 1.30
C LEU A 223 15.37 -0.90 2.65
N PHE A 224 14.85 0.32 2.84
CA PHE A 224 14.10 0.68 4.04
C PHE A 224 12.92 -0.28 4.27
N GLN A 225 12.06 -0.47 3.27
CA GLN A 225 10.90 -1.37 3.36
C GLN A 225 11.32 -2.82 3.60
N SER A 226 12.40 -3.27 2.96
CA SER A 226 12.93 -4.62 3.18
C SER A 226 13.36 -4.84 4.63
N LEU A 227 14.01 -3.86 5.25
CA LEU A 227 14.38 -3.92 6.67
C LEU A 227 13.14 -3.90 7.58
N VAL A 228 12.12 -3.11 7.26
CA VAL A 228 10.85 -3.13 8.00
C VAL A 228 10.24 -4.53 7.96
N MET A 229 10.25 -5.20 6.80
CA MET A 229 9.74 -6.56 6.66
C MET A 229 10.58 -7.59 7.42
N VAL A 230 11.91 -7.43 7.44
CA VAL A 230 12.81 -8.27 8.27
C VAL A 230 12.42 -8.17 9.74
N VAL A 231 12.28 -6.93 10.27
CA VAL A 231 11.89 -6.71 11.66
C VAL A 231 10.51 -7.29 11.95
N TRP A 232 9.56 -7.10 11.05
CA TRP A 232 8.19 -7.59 11.22
C TRP A 232 8.13 -9.13 11.28
N TYR A 233 8.80 -9.81 10.34
CA TYR A 233 8.84 -11.28 10.34
C TYR A 233 9.65 -11.86 11.50
N ASN A 234 10.72 -11.18 11.93
CA ASN A 234 11.46 -11.55 13.13
C ASN A 234 10.56 -11.53 14.37
N LYS A 235 9.81 -10.43 14.59
CA LYS A 235 8.83 -10.31 15.69
C LYS A 235 7.75 -11.37 15.65
N LYS A 236 7.34 -11.82 14.46
CA LYS A 236 6.35 -12.89 14.26
C LYS A 236 6.97 -14.29 14.32
N GLN A 237 8.29 -14.41 14.58
CA GLN A 237 9.04 -15.66 14.57
C GLN A 237 8.92 -16.46 13.25
N GLN A 238 8.68 -15.76 12.14
CA GLN A 238 8.56 -16.34 10.80
C GLN A 238 9.89 -16.31 10.06
N LEU A 239 10.90 -17.03 10.58
CA LEU A 239 12.29 -16.98 10.12
C LEU A 239 12.46 -17.27 8.62
N SER A 240 11.68 -18.20 8.06
CA SER A 240 11.74 -18.49 6.62
C SER A 240 11.38 -17.29 5.75
N LYS A 241 10.37 -16.49 6.16
CA LYS A 241 9.97 -15.28 5.45
C LYS A 241 10.98 -14.15 5.69
N MET A 242 11.49 -14.01 6.91
CA MET A 242 12.56 -13.07 7.24
C MET A 242 13.78 -13.31 6.35
N ASN A 243 14.24 -14.56 6.23
CA ASN A 243 15.39 -14.93 5.40
C ASN A 243 15.20 -14.60 3.91
N LYS A 244 13.97 -14.71 3.38
CA LYS A 244 13.68 -14.26 2.01
C LYS A 244 13.94 -12.77 1.82
N TRP A 245 13.63 -11.95 2.82
CA TRP A 245 13.89 -10.51 2.78
C TRP A 245 15.37 -10.19 2.95
N LEU A 246 16.13 -10.95 3.75
CA LEU A 246 17.60 -10.81 3.83
C LEU A 246 18.25 -11.12 2.47
N VAL A 247 17.89 -12.23 1.83
CA VAL A 247 18.35 -12.55 0.47
C VAL A 247 17.95 -11.46 -0.53
N PHE A 248 16.78 -10.85 -0.35
CA PHE A 248 16.35 -9.75 -1.20
C PHE A 248 17.17 -8.47 -0.99
N ILE A 249 17.56 -8.14 0.25
CA ILE A 249 18.47 -7.03 0.55
C ILE A 249 19.80 -7.23 -0.17
N ASP A 250 20.43 -8.42 -0.07
CA ASP A 250 21.65 -8.74 -0.81
C ASP A 250 21.46 -8.56 -2.33
N LYS A 251 20.36 -9.05 -2.87
CA LYS A 251 20.01 -8.85 -4.28
C LYS A 251 19.91 -7.38 -4.67
N ILE A 252 19.38 -6.50 -3.80
CA ILE A 252 19.30 -5.06 -4.06
C ILE A 252 20.71 -4.46 -4.19
N PHE A 253 21.67 -4.92 -3.39
CA PHE A 253 23.05 -4.44 -3.49
C PHE A 253 23.79 -4.99 -4.71
N THR A 254 23.57 -6.23 -5.07
CA THR A 254 24.36 -6.95 -6.10
C THR A 254 23.81 -6.80 -7.52
N LYS A 255 22.50 -6.64 -7.69
CA LYS A 255 21.84 -6.66 -9.02
C LYS A 255 21.20 -5.35 -9.42
N TYR A 256 20.75 -4.54 -8.46
CA TYR A 256 20.05 -3.29 -8.78
C TYR A 256 20.95 -2.09 -8.49
N ILE A 257 21.15 -1.28 -9.51
CA ILE A 257 21.89 0.00 -9.43
C ILE A 257 20.91 1.14 -9.30
#